data_3a6504e144141215ecb7c8ad996fa680
#
_entry.id   3a6504e144141215ecb7c8ad996fa680
#
_cell.length_a   1.000
_cell.length_b   1.000
_cell.length_c   1.000
_cell.angle_alpha   90.00
_cell.angle_beta   90.00
_cell.angle_gamma   90.00
#
_symmetry.space_group_name_H-M   'P 1'
#
loop_
_entity.id
_entity.type
_entity.pdbx_description
1 polymer ?
#
loop_
_entity_poly.entity_id
_entity_poly.type
_entity_poly.pdbx_seq_one_letter_code
_entity_poly.pdbx_strand_id
1 'polypeptide(L)'
;MSEQRKLEGIIFSDLGAAAGFMALDWVQRALQQRVGFAPFPATLNLRPKGREDAMAWERVQRELKGIDLFPPNSDFCTAQIFLVEISSAAATQAESVKGAVLLPEVADYPKDKIEVIASVRLKDRLGVRDGDQLTLEFLN
;
A
#
# COMPACT_ATOMS: atom_id res chain seq x y z
N MET A 1 20.59 -4.07 -0.48
CA MET A 1 20.20 -4.98 0.60
C MET A 1 18.73 -4.83 0.89
N SER A 2 18.01 -5.93 0.88
CA SER A 2 16.56 -5.93 1.05
C SER A 2 16.10 -5.40 2.41
N GLU A 3 16.94 -5.55 3.44
CA GLU A 3 16.61 -5.10 4.79
C GLU A 3 16.33 -3.62 4.87
N GLN A 4 17.00 -2.82 4.03
CA GLN A 4 16.80 -1.38 4.01
C GLN A 4 15.47 -0.96 3.40
N ARG A 5 14.77 -1.90 2.81
CA ARG A 5 13.49 -1.66 2.14
C ARG A 5 12.31 -2.24 2.91
N LYS A 6 12.51 -2.46 4.20
CA LYS A 6 11.43 -2.90 5.09
C LYS A 6 11.01 -1.78 5.99
N LEU A 7 9.72 -1.73 6.29
CA LEU A 7 9.22 -0.85 7.31
C LEU A 7 8.04 -1.51 8.03
N GLU A 8 7.78 -1.02 9.23
CA GLU A 8 6.66 -1.46 10.04
C GLU A 8 5.65 -0.34 10.14
N GLY A 9 4.38 -0.70 10.03
CA GLY A 9 3.29 0.26 10.12
C GLY A 9 2.18 -0.26 11.01
N ILE A 10 1.41 0.69 11.53
CA ILE A 10 0.25 0.39 12.39
C ILE A 10 -1.00 0.64 11.57
N ILE A 11 -1.91 -0.32 11.60
CA ILE A 11 -3.17 -0.24 10.87
C ILE A 11 -4.07 0.80 11.51
N PHE A 12 -4.65 1.67 10.69
CA PHE A 12 -5.68 2.60 11.14
C PHE A 12 -6.77 2.70 10.09
N SER A 13 -7.95 3.09 10.52
CA SER A 13 -9.07 3.33 9.61
C SER A 13 -9.30 4.83 9.48
N ASP A 14 -9.59 5.27 8.26
CA ASP A 14 -10.02 6.63 8.02
C ASP A 14 -11.45 6.60 7.45
N LEU A 15 -11.86 7.64 6.74
CA LEU A 15 -13.23 7.76 6.25
C LEU A 15 -13.59 6.80 5.12
N GLY A 16 -12.67 5.95 4.70
CA GLY A 16 -12.94 4.98 3.64
C GLY A 16 -13.09 5.58 2.26
N ALA A 17 -12.56 6.76 2.03
CA ALA A 17 -12.71 7.46 0.75
C ALA A 17 -12.11 6.67 -0.42
N ALA A 18 -11.09 5.87 -0.17
CA ALA A 18 -10.43 5.10 -1.22
C ALA A 18 -11.27 3.95 -1.76
N ALA A 19 -12.28 3.48 -1.03
CA ALA A 19 -13.07 2.34 -1.47
C ALA A 19 -13.82 2.64 -2.77
N GLY A 20 -14.39 3.83 -2.89
CA GLY A 20 -15.08 4.23 -4.11
C GLY A 20 -14.14 4.31 -5.30
N PHE A 21 -12.96 4.88 -5.10
CA PHE A 21 -11.94 4.96 -6.14
C PHE A 21 -11.50 3.56 -6.58
N MET A 22 -11.22 2.69 -5.62
CA MET A 22 -10.75 1.33 -5.91
C MET A 22 -11.78 0.47 -6.64
N ALA A 23 -13.07 0.80 -6.53
CA ALA A 23 -14.13 0.07 -7.21
C ALA A 23 -14.34 0.51 -8.65
N LEU A 24 -13.72 1.59 -9.11
CA LEU A 24 -13.89 2.07 -10.48
C LEU A 24 -13.30 1.09 -11.48
N ASP A 25 -14.00 0.88 -12.59
CA ASP A 25 -13.58 -0.08 -13.62
C ASP A 25 -12.19 0.22 -14.16
N TRP A 26 -11.90 1.49 -14.45
CA TRP A 26 -10.60 1.82 -15.02
C TRP A 26 -9.48 1.56 -14.03
N VAL A 27 -9.73 1.78 -12.73
CA VAL A 27 -8.74 1.53 -11.69
C VAL A 27 -8.45 0.04 -11.59
N GLN A 28 -9.51 -0.78 -11.56
CA GLN A 28 -9.35 -2.24 -11.49
C GLN A 28 -8.55 -2.77 -12.67
N ARG A 29 -8.88 -2.31 -13.88
CA ARG A 29 -8.19 -2.76 -15.09
C ARG A 29 -6.75 -2.27 -15.14
N ALA A 30 -6.51 -1.01 -14.81
CA ALA A 30 -5.18 -0.44 -14.82
C ALA A 30 -4.27 -1.13 -13.80
N LEU A 31 -4.76 -1.35 -12.59
CA LEU A 31 -3.98 -2.02 -11.56
C LEU A 31 -3.70 -3.47 -11.93
N GLN A 32 -4.69 -4.18 -12.48
CA GLN A 32 -4.46 -5.54 -12.92
C GLN A 32 -3.36 -5.63 -13.97
N GLN A 33 -3.31 -4.68 -14.89
CA GLN A 33 -2.26 -4.62 -15.90
C GLN A 33 -0.90 -4.27 -15.32
N ARG A 34 -0.87 -3.38 -14.31
CA ARG A 34 0.37 -2.88 -13.75
C ARG A 34 0.98 -3.79 -12.70
N VAL A 35 0.16 -4.43 -11.87
CA VAL A 35 0.64 -5.23 -10.75
C VAL A 35 0.36 -6.73 -10.91
N GLY A 36 -0.43 -7.11 -11.90
CA GLY A 36 -0.67 -8.53 -12.21
C GLY A 36 -1.77 -9.18 -11.41
N PHE A 37 -2.53 -8.43 -10.61
CA PHE A 37 -3.68 -8.98 -9.88
C PHE A 37 -4.82 -7.97 -9.86
N ALA A 38 -6.06 -8.50 -9.72
CA ALA A 38 -7.24 -7.64 -9.54
C ALA A 38 -7.31 -7.27 -8.06
N PRO A 39 -7.14 -5.98 -7.70
CA PRO A 39 -7.11 -5.62 -6.28
C PRO A 39 -8.48 -5.70 -5.64
N PHE A 40 -8.51 -6.13 -4.38
CA PHE A 40 -9.69 -5.99 -3.55
C PHE A 40 -10.08 -4.50 -3.51
N PRO A 41 -11.37 -4.15 -3.67
CA PRO A 41 -11.76 -2.74 -3.88
C PRO A 41 -11.76 -1.89 -2.60
N ALA A 42 -10.64 -1.85 -1.92
CA ALA A 42 -10.40 -0.99 -0.76
C ALA A 42 -8.90 -0.95 -0.49
N THR A 43 -8.46 0.08 0.21
CA THR A 43 -7.08 0.14 0.68
C THR A 43 -7.02 -0.17 2.17
N LEU A 44 -5.89 -0.71 2.61
CA LEU A 44 -5.57 -0.82 4.02
C LEU A 44 -4.62 0.32 4.35
N ASN A 45 -4.96 1.12 5.35
CA ASN A 45 -4.15 2.27 5.71
C ASN A 45 -3.17 1.92 6.82
N LEU A 46 -1.91 2.26 6.61
CA LEU A 46 -0.87 2.12 7.62
C LEU A 46 -0.26 3.48 7.91
N ARG A 47 0.13 3.70 9.17
CA ARG A 47 1.03 4.80 9.50
C ARG A 47 2.35 4.18 9.95
N PRO A 48 3.48 4.82 9.64
CA PRO A 48 4.76 4.31 10.11
C PRO A 48 4.74 4.13 11.63
N LYS A 49 5.25 3.00 12.10
CA LYS A 49 5.23 2.68 13.52
C LYS A 49 6.06 3.64 14.33
N GLY A 50 7.20 4.06 13.79
CA GLY A 50 8.09 4.96 14.48
C GLY A 50 8.90 5.80 13.50
N ARG A 51 9.84 6.55 14.05
CA ARG A 51 10.64 7.48 13.26
C ARG A 51 11.46 6.76 12.19
N GLU A 52 12.03 5.62 12.53
CA GLU A 52 12.84 4.87 11.56
C GLU A 52 11.98 4.39 10.39
N ASP A 53 10.75 4.00 10.68
CA ASP A 53 9.83 3.54 9.64
C ASP A 53 9.38 4.69 8.75
N ALA A 54 9.17 5.88 9.34
CA ALA A 54 8.86 7.06 8.56
C ALA A 54 10.01 7.43 7.63
N MET A 55 11.24 7.33 8.13
CA MET A 55 12.43 7.59 7.32
C MET A 55 12.59 6.54 6.22
N ALA A 56 12.26 5.29 6.50
CA ALA A 56 12.30 4.23 5.50
C ALA A 56 11.31 4.50 4.38
N TRP A 57 10.12 4.99 4.73
CA TRP A 57 9.11 5.34 3.72
C TRP A 57 9.57 6.49 2.84
N GLU A 58 10.17 7.52 3.43
CA GLU A 58 10.74 8.61 2.64
C GLU A 58 11.84 8.12 1.72
N ARG A 59 12.68 7.20 2.20
CA ARG A 59 13.76 6.63 1.40
C ARG A 59 13.23 5.84 0.21
N VAL A 60 12.18 5.06 0.43
CA VAL A 60 11.53 4.31 -0.64
C VAL A 60 11.05 5.25 -1.75
N GLN A 61 10.38 6.34 -1.36
CA GLN A 61 9.88 7.31 -2.32
C GLN A 61 10.99 7.97 -3.13
N ARG A 62 12.15 8.12 -2.51
CA ARG A 62 13.29 8.79 -3.13
C ARG A 62 14.12 7.85 -3.99
N GLU A 63 14.29 6.60 -3.55
CA GLU A 63 15.26 5.67 -4.15
C GLU A 63 14.63 4.64 -5.07
N LEU A 64 13.40 4.23 -4.82
CA LEU A 64 12.75 3.25 -5.67
C LEU A 64 11.96 3.94 -6.75
N LYS A 65 11.98 3.31 -7.93
CA LYS A 65 11.17 3.78 -9.03
C LYS A 65 9.81 3.10 -8.95
N GLY A 66 8.77 3.89 -8.71
CA GLY A 66 7.41 3.40 -8.70
C GLY A 66 6.92 3.10 -10.11
N ILE A 67 5.87 2.30 -10.17
CA ILE A 67 5.16 2.04 -11.42
C ILE A 67 4.10 3.12 -11.55
N ASP A 68 4.08 3.81 -12.69
CA ASP A 68 3.13 4.90 -12.90
C ASP A 68 1.72 4.37 -13.13
N LEU A 69 0.76 5.00 -12.47
CA LEU A 69 -0.66 4.79 -12.74
C LEU A 69 -1.24 6.09 -13.28
N PHE A 70 -1.58 6.10 -14.56
CA PHE A 70 -2.12 7.29 -15.22
C PHE A 70 -3.63 7.18 -15.32
N PRO A 71 -4.37 8.23 -14.89
CA PRO A 71 -5.82 8.23 -15.06
C PRO A 71 -6.20 8.46 -16.53
N PRO A 72 -7.43 8.08 -16.90
CA PRO A 72 -7.90 8.27 -18.28
C PRO A 72 -8.19 9.73 -18.64
N ASN A 73 -8.32 10.60 -17.64
CA ASN A 73 -8.60 12.02 -17.83
C ASN A 73 -8.10 12.82 -16.62
N SER A 74 -8.34 14.12 -16.64
CA SER A 74 -7.84 15.05 -15.62
C SER A 74 -8.66 15.06 -14.31
N ASP A 75 -9.73 14.25 -14.21
CA ASP A 75 -10.53 14.21 -13.00
C ASP A 75 -9.80 13.53 -11.84
N PHE A 76 -8.76 12.76 -12.13
CA PHE A 76 -7.97 12.04 -11.14
C PHE A 76 -6.51 12.39 -11.25
N CYS A 77 -5.78 12.31 -10.15
CA CYS A 77 -4.33 12.51 -10.16
C CYS A 77 -3.62 11.22 -10.61
N THR A 78 -2.37 11.37 -11.03
CA THR A 78 -1.49 10.22 -11.23
C THR A 78 -1.11 9.63 -9.88
N ALA A 79 -0.62 8.41 -9.88
CA ALA A 79 -0.15 7.75 -8.68
C ALA A 79 1.09 6.92 -8.99
N GLN A 80 1.86 6.62 -7.95
CA GLN A 80 2.98 5.69 -8.02
C GLN A 80 2.58 4.40 -7.31
N ILE A 81 3.04 3.27 -7.85
CA ILE A 81 2.75 1.95 -7.28
C ILE A 81 4.08 1.31 -6.91
N PHE A 82 4.18 0.85 -5.66
CA PHE A 82 5.38 0.14 -5.18
C PHE A 82 4.98 -1.27 -4.78
N LEU A 83 5.58 -2.28 -5.39
CA LEU A 83 5.28 -3.67 -5.09
C LEU A 83 5.84 -4.05 -3.72
N VAL A 84 5.06 -4.80 -2.94
CA VAL A 84 5.45 -5.17 -1.58
C VAL A 84 5.08 -6.61 -1.27
N GLU A 85 5.79 -7.19 -0.30
CA GLU A 85 5.36 -8.35 0.47
C GLU A 85 4.85 -7.84 1.80
N ILE A 86 3.67 -8.32 2.22
CA ILE A 86 2.99 -7.85 3.42
C ILE A 86 2.92 -9.00 4.40
N SER A 87 3.39 -8.79 5.63
CA SER A 87 3.34 -9.82 6.65
C SER A 87 2.95 -9.24 8.00
N SER A 88 2.46 -10.13 8.88
CA SER A 88 2.08 -9.74 10.23
C SER A 88 2.95 -10.48 11.24
N ALA A 89 3.49 -9.75 12.21
CA ALA A 89 4.26 -10.34 13.30
C ALA A 89 3.40 -11.22 14.21
N ALA A 90 2.08 -10.98 14.21
CA ALA A 90 1.16 -11.76 15.03
C ALA A 90 0.83 -13.12 14.42
N ALA A 91 1.16 -13.35 13.15
CA ALA A 91 0.90 -14.62 12.50
C ALA A 91 1.81 -15.69 13.09
N THR A 92 1.24 -16.84 13.42
CA THR A 92 2.02 -17.95 13.98
C THR A 92 2.91 -18.61 12.95
N GLN A 93 2.66 -18.35 11.67
CA GLN A 93 3.49 -18.83 10.57
C GLN A 93 3.93 -17.61 9.77
N ALA A 94 5.11 -17.72 9.18
CA ALA A 94 5.68 -16.63 8.37
C ALA A 94 4.94 -16.52 7.04
N GLU A 95 3.70 -16.12 7.13
CA GLU A 95 2.84 -15.97 5.96
C GLU A 95 2.92 -14.56 5.45
N SER A 96 3.15 -14.42 4.15
CA SER A 96 3.15 -13.12 3.52
C SER A 96 2.16 -13.09 2.36
N VAL A 97 1.69 -11.89 2.05
CA VAL A 97 0.77 -11.65 0.94
C VAL A 97 1.43 -10.64 0.01
N LYS A 98 1.42 -10.92 -1.27
CA LYS A 98 1.90 -9.95 -2.26
C LYS A 98 0.86 -8.87 -2.46
N GLY A 99 1.32 -7.64 -2.53
CA GLY A 99 0.46 -6.51 -2.76
C GLY A 99 1.24 -5.33 -3.27
N ALA A 100 0.70 -4.15 -3.07
CA ALA A 100 1.36 -2.94 -3.51
C ALA A 100 0.97 -1.77 -2.61
N VAL A 101 1.81 -0.75 -2.60
CA VAL A 101 1.49 0.54 -1.98
C VAL A 101 1.11 1.49 -3.09
N LEU A 102 0.00 2.18 -2.91
CA LEU A 102 -0.50 3.17 -3.86
C LEU A 102 -0.25 4.56 -3.29
N LEU A 103 0.54 5.35 -3.98
CA LEU A 103 0.90 6.71 -3.55
C LEU A 103 0.34 7.72 -4.54
N PRO A 104 -0.79 8.38 -4.21
CA PRO A 104 -1.31 9.45 -5.06
C PRO A 104 -0.35 10.64 -5.11
N GLU A 105 -0.19 11.20 -6.30
CA GLU A 105 0.71 12.34 -6.51
C GLU A 105 -0.03 13.65 -6.32
N VAL A 106 -0.41 13.95 -5.08
CA VAL A 106 -1.04 15.20 -4.71
C VAL A 106 -0.20 15.87 -3.63
N ALA A 107 -0.12 17.20 -3.70
CA ALA A 107 0.81 17.97 -2.86
C ALA A 107 0.49 17.85 -1.36
N ASP A 108 -0.78 17.71 -1.00
CA ASP A 108 -1.22 17.66 0.39
C ASP A 108 -1.50 16.24 0.89
N TYR A 109 -1.02 15.23 0.17
CA TYR A 109 -1.19 13.85 0.61
C TYR A 109 -0.44 13.65 1.94
N PRO A 110 -1.07 13.04 2.95
CA PRO A 110 -0.44 12.88 4.26
C PRO A 110 0.85 12.07 4.20
N LYS A 111 1.91 12.60 4.79
CA LYS A 111 3.22 11.94 4.77
C LYS A 111 3.26 10.68 5.61
N ASP A 112 2.38 10.56 6.57
CA ASP A 112 2.32 9.42 7.48
C ASP A 112 1.24 8.40 7.10
N LYS A 113 0.71 8.49 5.87
CA LYS A 113 -0.31 7.58 5.40
C LYS A 113 0.25 6.71 4.28
N ILE A 114 0.15 5.39 4.46
CA ILE A 114 0.58 4.42 3.46
C ILE A 114 -0.63 3.57 3.11
N GLU A 115 -1.06 3.64 1.85
CA GLU A 115 -2.23 2.89 1.40
C GLU A 115 -1.78 1.61 0.72
N VAL A 116 -2.23 0.48 1.25
CA VAL A 116 -1.81 -0.85 0.78
C VAL A 116 -2.98 -1.51 0.08
N ILE A 117 -2.71 -2.11 -1.07
CA ILE A 117 -3.69 -2.87 -1.84
C ILE A 117 -3.20 -4.30 -2.03
N ALA A 118 -4.15 -5.23 -2.17
CA ALA A 118 -3.86 -6.64 -2.42
C ALA A 118 -5.06 -7.26 -3.12
N SER A 119 -4.90 -8.50 -3.60
CA SER A 119 -6.01 -9.22 -4.26
C SER A 119 -7.06 -9.72 -3.28
N VAL A 120 -6.76 -9.61 -1.97
CA VAL A 120 -7.64 -10.10 -0.90
C VAL A 120 -7.83 -8.98 0.12
N ARG A 121 -8.85 -9.11 0.94
CA ARG A 121 -9.04 -8.20 2.08
C ARG A 121 -8.02 -8.56 3.15
N LEU A 122 -7.02 -7.70 3.31
CA LEU A 122 -5.86 -8.00 4.17
C LEU A 122 -6.23 -8.25 5.61
N LYS A 123 -7.22 -7.52 6.15
CA LYS A 123 -7.64 -7.74 7.54
C LYS A 123 -8.14 -9.16 7.76
N ASP A 124 -8.86 -9.70 6.80
CA ASP A 124 -9.36 -11.06 6.88
C ASP A 124 -8.24 -12.07 6.64
N ARG A 125 -7.44 -11.83 5.61
CA ARG A 125 -6.41 -12.78 5.19
C ARG A 125 -5.31 -12.95 6.24
N LEU A 126 -4.94 -11.87 6.90
CA LEU A 126 -3.88 -11.89 7.91
C LEU A 126 -4.42 -11.94 9.34
N GLY A 127 -5.73 -11.86 9.53
CA GLY A 127 -6.33 -11.90 10.85
C GLY A 127 -5.95 -10.69 11.70
N VAL A 128 -5.91 -9.52 11.11
CA VAL A 128 -5.47 -8.30 11.79
C VAL A 128 -6.59 -7.25 11.81
N ARG A 129 -6.42 -6.24 12.65
CA ARG A 129 -7.38 -5.16 12.84
C ARG A 129 -6.65 -3.87 13.16
N ASP A 130 -7.40 -2.79 13.28
CA ASP A 130 -6.84 -1.48 13.63
C ASP A 130 -6.01 -1.58 14.91
N GLY A 131 -4.85 -0.94 14.88
CA GLY A 131 -3.90 -0.99 15.97
C GLY A 131 -2.86 -2.09 15.83
N ASP A 132 -3.09 -3.07 14.99
CA ASP A 132 -2.10 -4.13 14.75
C ASP A 132 -1.00 -3.65 13.82
N GLN A 133 0.14 -4.34 13.90
CA GLN A 133 1.33 -4.00 13.15
C GLN A 133 1.50 -4.89 11.94
N LEU A 134 1.85 -4.30 10.82
CA LEU A 134 2.24 -5.03 9.61
C LEU A 134 3.63 -4.62 9.18
N THR A 135 4.32 -5.56 8.53
CA THR A 135 5.62 -5.30 7.92
C THR A 135 5.46 -5.28 6.41
N LEU A 136 6.02 -4.25 5.79
CA LEU A 136 6.10 -4.15 4.34
C LEU A 136 7.54 -4.33 3.90
N GLU A 137 7.75 -5.20 2.94
CA GLU A 137 9.05 -5.34 2.27
C GLU A 137 8.86 -4.91 0.82
N PHE A 138 9.56 -3.85 0.42
CA PHE A 138 9.45 -3.30 -0.93
C PHE A 138 10.31 -4.09 -1.90
N LEU A 139 9.74 -4.44 -3.04
CA LEU A 139 10.35 -5.37 -4.00
C LEU A 139 10.98 -4.69 -5.22
N ASN A 140 10.51 -3.50 -5.57
CA ASN A 140 11.03 -2.80 -6.76
C ASN A 140 11.92 -1.61 -6.46
#